data_a8ce67d076a3e061e5f83bf8242d857b
#
_entry.id   a8ce67d076a3e061e5f83bf8242d857b
#
_cell.length_a   1.000
_cell.length_b   1.000
_cell.length_c   1.000
_cell.angle_alpha   90.00
_cell.angle_beta   90.00
_cell.angle_gamma   90.00
#
_symmetry.space_group_name_H-M   'P 1'
#
loop_
_entity.id
_entity.type
_entity.pdbx_description
1 polymer ?
#
loop_
_entity_poly.entity_id
_entity_poly.type
_entity_poly.pdbx_seq_one_letter_code
_entity_poly.pdbx_strand_id
1 'polypeptide(L)'
;MHIPSNKVRDIERYFHTELAGLYPDSEITMFVRMLFEAFLGWTLTDLLLRRDDTVNQSDLLRFHWAAEDLKHFRPIQHIIGWTGFCGCRIEVDENTLIPRPETEEIVNWTIDHNSKLNNHNSQLTILDLCTGSGCIAIALAKQWPDAEVWAVDISKKALAVAKKNAAANNVSINFLQTDIIHSPFSVLRSPFSLIISNPPYVMDKERAAMQHNVLDWEPQQALFVPDSDPLLFYRAIADIADKHLAHDGMIVLEINESLGHETAQLFESHGFETALHSDFRGKTRMLTARHKQ
;
A
#
# COMPACT_ATOMS: atom_id res chain seq x y z
N MET A 1 -18.83 2.15 29.83
CA MET A 1 -19.21 1.24 28.75
C MET A 1 -20.74 1.15 28.73
N HIS A 2 -21.38 1.62 27.69
CA HIS A 2 -22.85 1.54 27.62
C HIS A 2 -23.27 1.12 26.21
N ILE A 3 -22.92 -0.11 25.82
CA ILE A 3 -23.58 -0.76 24.69
C ILE A 3 -24.92 -1.28 25.23
N PRO A 4 -26.07 -0.86 24.64
CA PRO A 4 -27.40 -1.14 25.21
C PRO A 4 -27.72 -2.63 25.29
N SER A 5 -27.20 -3.46 24.40
CA SER A 5 -27.29 -4.91 24.40
C SER A 5 -26.22 -5.53 23.51
N ASN A 6 -26.07 -6.86 23.55
CA ASN A 6 -25.16 -7.59 22.69
C ASN A 6 -25.80 -8.04 21.36
N LYS A 7 -26.95 -7.51 20.98
CA LYS A 7 -27.59 -7.78 19.68
C LYS A 7 -26.85 -7.03 18.57
N VAL A 8 -26.74 -7.64 17.40
CA VAL A 8 -26.08 -7.08 16.21
C VAL A 8 -26.60 -5.67 15.89
N ARG A 9 -27.92 -5.49 15.78
CA ARG A 9 -28.56 -4.20 15.50
C ARG A 9 -28.24 -3.11 16.54
N ASP A 10 -28.01 -3.49 17.80
CA ASP A 10 -27.72 -2.53 18.86
C ASP A 10 -26.23 -2.17 18.86
N ILE A 11 -25.35 -3.08 18.42
CA ILE A 11 -23.94 -2.79 18.14
C ILE A 11 -23.84 -1.84 16.95
N GLU A 12 -24.53 -2.09 15.83
CA GLU A 12 -24.60 -1.17 14.69
C GLU A 12 -25.01 0.24 15.14
N ARG A 13 -26.12 0.35 15.88
CA ARG A 13 -26.63 1.62 16.40
C ARG A 13 -25.62 2.30 17.33
N TYR A 14 -24.92 1.54 18.15
CA TYR A 14 -23.87 2.06 19.03
C TYR A 14 -22.77 2.76 18.22
N PHE A 15 -22.25 2.14 17.16
CA PHE A 15 -21.23 2.79 16.29
C PHE A 15 -21.76 4.07 15.66
N HIS A 16 -22.97 4.06 15.09
CA HIS A 16 -23.58 5.26 14.51
C HIS A 16 -23.78 6.39 15.56
N THR A 17 -24.10 6.05 16.80
CA THR A 17 -24.24 7.03 17.88
C THR A 17 -22.89 7.59 18.33
N GLU A 18 -21.91 6.72 18.57
CA GLU A 18 -20.61 7.10 19.14
C GLU A 18 -19.70 7.83 18.15
N LEU A 19 -19.84 7.53 16.86
CA LEU A 19 -19.01 8.10 15.81
C LEU A 19 -19.71 9.23 15.02
N ALA A 20 -20.96 9.57 15.39
CA ALA A 20 -21.72 10.66 14.77
C ALA A 20 -20.94 11.98 14.84
N GLY A 21 -20.82 12.66 13.69
CA GLY A 21 -20.10 13.93 13.59
C GLY A 21 -18.56 13.79 13.43
N LEU A 22 -18.00 12.60 13.67
CA LEU A 22 -16.58 12.30 13.40
C LEU A 22 -16.39 11.73 11.99
N TYR A 23 -17.35 10.92 11.53
CA TYR A 23 -17.32 10.23 10.24
C TYR A 23 -18.67 10.34 9.52
N PRO A 24 -18.67 10.30 8.17
CA PRO A 24 -19.91 10.15 7.40
C PRO A 24 -20.61 8.81 7.75
N ASP A 25 -21.95 8.80 7.71
CA ASP A 25 -22.76 7.63 8.06
C ASP A 25 -22.44 6.39 7.21
N SER A 26 -22.14 6.61 5.92
CA SER A 26 -21.71 5.53 5.00
C SER A 26 -20.37 4.89 5.42
N GLU A 27 -19.45 5.69 5.95
CA GLU A 27 -18.15 5.22 6.42
C GLU A 27 -18.30 4.43 7.74
N ILE A 28 -19.15 4.92 8.66
CA ILE A 28 -19.48 4.18 9.89
C ILE A 28 -20.07 2.80 9.55
N THR A 29 -21.00 2.75 8.60
CA THR A 29 -21.59 1.49 8.12
C THR A 29 -20.51 0.54 7.56
N MET A 30 -19.54 1.08 6.83
CA MET A 30 -18.42 0.30 6.31
C MET A 30 -17.54 -0.24 7.46
N PHE A 31 -17.22 0.59 8.46
CA PHE A 31 -16.46 0.14 9.63
C PHE A 31 -17.14 -1.01 10.37
N VAL A 32 -18.44 -0.90 10.63
CA VAL A 32 -19.23 -1.95 11.27
C VAL A 32 -19.12 -3.25 10.48
N ARG A 33 -19.32 -3.19 9.15
CA ARG A 33 -19.19 -4.36 8.28
C ARG A 33 -17.79 -4.99 8.37
N MET A 34 -16.75 -4.20 8.25
CA MET A 34 -15.36 -4.66 8.32
C MET A 34 -15.04 -5.31 9.66
N LEU A 35 -15.54 -4.75 10.77
CA LEU A 35 -15.33 -5.30 12.09
C LEU A 35 -16.05 -6.64 12.30
N PHE A 36 -17.30 -6.78 11.84
CA PHE A 36 -18.02 -8.06 11.92
C PHE A 36 -17.34 -9.14 11.06
N GLU A 37 -16.86 -8.77 9.87
CA GLU A 37 -16.08 -9.68 9.03
C GLU A 37 -14.76 -10.09 9.71
N ALA A 38 -14.00 -9.13 10.23
CA ALA A 38 -12.71 -9.39 10.86
C ALA A 38 -12.81 -10.17 12.19
N PHE A 39 -13.84 -9.90 13.00
CA PHE A 39 -13.96 -10.46 14.34
C PHE A 39 -14.72 -11.79 14.37
N LEU A 40 -15.72 -11.94 13.49
CA LEU A 40 -16.64 -13.07 13.50
C LEU A 40 -16.66 -13.86 12.20
N GLY A 41 -15.99 -13.38 11.15
CA GLY A 41 -16.04 -13.98 9.81
C GLY A 41 -17.39 -13.80 9.10
N TRP A 42 -18.19 -12.82 9.52
CA TRP A 42 -19.53 -12.60 9.00
C TRP A 42 -19.53 -11.74 7.74
N THR A 43 -20.19 -12.24 6.71
CA THR A 43 -20.43 -11.52 5.46
C THR A 43 -21.52 -10.44 5.64
N LEU A 44 -21.66 -9.56 4.65
CA LEU A 44 -22.78 -8.61 4.60
C LEU A 44 -24.15 -9.34 4.68
N THR A 45 -24.28 -10.50 4.04
CA THR A 45 -25.50 -11.31 4.08
C THR A 45 -25.77 -11.81 5.48
N ASP A 46 -24.75 -12.27 6.21
CA ASP A 46 -24.88 -12.69 7.60
C ASP A 46 -25.36 -11.53 8.48
N LEU A 47 -24.81 -10.33 8.31
CA LEU A 47 -25.25 -9.15 9.06
C LEU A 47 -26.72 -8.84 8.86
N LEU A 48 -27.21 -8.92 7.62
CA LEU A 48 -28.62 -8.66 7.29
C LEU A 48 -29.56 -9.71 7.88
N LEU A 49 -29.17 -10.98 7.86
CA LEU A 49 -29.99 -12.09 8.35
C LEU A 49 -29.97 -12.24 9.87
N ARG A 50 -28.88 -11.84 10.52
CA ARG A 50 -28.63 -12.08 11.96
C ARG A 50 -28.78 -10.84 12.83
N ARG A 51 -29.56 -9.86 12.40
CA ARG A 51 -29.73 -8.57 13.11
C ARG A 51 -30.20 -8.71 14.56
N ASP A 52 -30.98 -9.76 14.87
CA ASP A 52 -31.49 -10.06 16.19
C ASP A 52 -30.63 -11.06 16.97
N ASP A 53 -29.61 -11.65 16.34
CA ASP A 53 -28.65 -12.53 17.00
C ASP A 53 -27.79 -11.74 18.00
N THR A 54 -27.22 -12.48 18.95
CA THR A 54 -26.33 -11.89 19.96
C THR A 54 -24.91 -12.35 19.79
N VAL A 55 -23.96 -11.45 20.01
CA VAL A 55 -22.53 -11.77 20.11
C VAL A 55 -22.17 -12.11 21.56
N ASN A 56 -21.09 -12.85 21.75
CA ASN A 56 -20.61 -13.15 23.11
C ASN A 56 -19.96 -11.91 23.76
N GLN A 57 -19.72 -11.96 25.05
CA GLN A 57 -19.18 -10.85 25.84
C GLN A 57 -17.76 -10.43 25.40
N SER A 58 -16.91 -11.38 25.00
CA SER A 58 -15.53 -11.10 24.56
C SER A 58 -15.55 -10.33 23.24
N ASP A 59 -16.40 -10.73 22.30
CA ASP A 59 -16.54 -10.02 21.03
C ASP A 59 -17.19 -8.64 21.22
N LEU A 60 -18.20 -8.54 22.13
CA LEU A 60 -18.77 -7.23 22.46
C LEU A 60 -17.74 -6.24 22.98
N LEU A 61 -16.77 -6.69 23.79
CA LEU A 61 -15.65 -5.88 24.24
C LEU A 61 -14.74 -5.46 23.10
N ARG A 62 -14.47 -6.33 22.13
CA ARG A 62 -13.68 -5.99 20.94
C ARG A 62 -14.35 -4.87 20.12
N PHE A 63 -15.67 -4.97 19.92
CA PHE A 63 -16.44 -3.90 19.25
C PHE A 63 -16.37 -2.58 20.02
N HIS A 64 -16.48 -2.63 21.36
CA HIS A 64 -16.36 -1.42 22.16
C HIS A 64 -14.98 -0.76 22.01
N TRP A 65 -13.90 -1.51 22.12
CA TRP A 65 -12.54 -0.96 21.95
C TRP A 65 -12.29 -0.46 20.54
N ALA A 66 -12.85 -1.13 19.52
CA ALA A 66 -12.78 -0.65 18.15
C ALA A 66 -13.48 0.71 17.98
N ALA A 67 -14.63 0.92 18.61
CA ALA A 67 -15.32 2.20 18.59
C ALA A 67 -14.49 3.30 19.31
N GLU A 68 -13.87 2.98 20.46
CA GLU A 68 -12.99 3.91 21.16
C GLU A 68 -11.75 4.28 20.31
N ASP A 69 -11.11 3.31 19.68
CA ASP A 69 -9.99 3.54 18.76
C ASP A 69 -10.40 4.45 17.58
N LEU A 70 -11.57 4.20 16.97
CA LEU A 70 -12.09 5.04 15.88
C LEU A 70 -12.37 6.48 16.32
N LYS A 71 -12.82 6.73 17.56
CA LYS A 71 -12.95 8.10 18.11
C LYS A 71 -11.62 8.86 18.14
N HIS A 72 -10.51 8.16 18.21
CA HIS A 72 -9.16 8.72 18.14
C HIS A 72 -8.56 8.66 16.72
N PHE A 73 -9.41 8.47 15.71
CA PHE A 73 -9.02 8.40 14.29
C PHE A 73 -8.02 7.28 13.96
N ARG A 74 -7.94 6.23 14.79
CA ARG A 74 -7.11 5.07 14.45
C ARG A 74 -7.67 4.40 13.19
N PRO A 75 -6.86 4.16 12.14
CA PRO A 75 -7.34 3.52 10.93
C PRO A 75 -7.99 2.17 11.21
N ILE A 76 -9.12 1.91 10.57
CA ILE A 76 -9.83 0.64 10.73
C ILE A 76 -8.94 -0.56 10.41
N GLN A 77 -8.05 -0.44 9.43
CA GLN A 77 -7.10 -1.48 9.06
C GLN A 77 -6.10 -1.78 10.19
N HIS A 78 -5.67 -0.77 10.96
CA HIS A 78 -4.84 -0.98 12.14
C HIS A 78 -5.60 -1.62 13.30
N ILE A 79 -6.92 -1.38 13.40
CA ILE A 79 -7.77 -2.01 14.41
C ILE A 79 -7.97 -3.49 14.11
N ILE A 80 -8.23 -3.84 12.85
CA ILE A 80 -8.42 -5.23 12.42
C ILE A 80 -7.10 -5.96 12.14
N GLY A 81 -6.00 -5.21 11.97
CA GLY A 81 -4.65 -5.72 11.78
C GLY A 81 -4.29 -6.13 10.36
N TRP A 82 -5.17 -5.93 9.36
CA TRP A 82 -4.91 -6.30 7.97
C TRP A 82 -5.78 -5.53 6.98
N THR A 83 -5.38 -5.60 5.69
CA THR A 83 -6.18 -5.14 4.55
C THR A 83 -6.07 -6.11 3.38
N GLY A 84 -7.05 -6.07 2.45
CA GLY A 84 -6.93 -6.74 1.15
C GLY A 84 -6.11 -5.91 0.18
N PHE A 85 -5.30 -6.55 -0.68
CA PHE A 85 -4.56 -5.90 -1.75
C PHE A 85 -4.28 -6.90 -2.88
N CYS A 86 -4.76 -6.68 -4.08
CA CYS A 86 -4.62 -7.58 -5.25
C CYS A 86 -4.93 -9.05 -4.92
N GLY A 87 -6.00 -9.31 -4.17
CA GLY A 87 -6.38 -10.66 -3.74
C GLY A 87 -5.47 -11.31 -2.69
N CYS A 88 -4.53 -10.54 -2.11
CA CYS A 88 -3.70 -10.92 -0.99
C CYS A 88 -4.24 -10.34 0.32
N ARG A 89 -4.02 -11.06 1.43
CA ARG A 89 -4.22 -10.51 2.76
C ARG A 89 -2.89 -9.94 3.25
N ILE A 90 -2.86 -8.63 3.53
CA ILE A 90 -1.68 -7.90 3.97
C ILE A 90 -1.88 -7.43 5.40
N GLU A 91 -1.11 -7.96 6.34
CA GLU A 91 -1.04 -7.44 7.71
C GLU A 91 -0.42 -6.05 7.71
N VAL A 92 -0.99 -5.16 8.51
CA VAL A 92 -0.57 -3.77 8.66
C VAL A 92 -0.54 -3.37 10.12
N ASP A 93 0.42 -2.53 10.47
CA ASP A 93 0.56 -1.90 11.78
C ASP A 93 1.13 -0.48 11.64
N GLU A 94 1.42 0.19 12.73
CA GLU A 94 1.97 1.56 12.76
C GLU A 94 3.36 1.70 12.11
N ASN A 95 3.98 0.61 11.66
CA ASN A 95 5.31 0.62 11.04
C ASN A 95 5.26 0.64 9.51
N THR A 96 4.07 0.50 8.91
CA THR A 96 3.89 0.43 7.45
C THR A 96 2.77 1.34 6.98
N LEU A 97 2.93 1.91 5.79
CA LEU A 97 1.82 2.55 5.09
C LEU A 97 0.72 1.51 4.82
N ILE A 98 -0.53 1.87 5.07
CA ILE A 98 -1.67 1.05 4.69
C ILE A 98 -1.77 1.04 3.16
N PRO A 99 -1.76 -0.13 2.49
CA PRO A 99 -1.90 -0.22 1.04
C PRO A 99 -3.11 0.56 0.53
N ARG A 100 -2.90 1.38 -0.52
CA ARG A 100 -3.92 2.27 -1.09
C ARG A 100 -4.54 1.65 -2.35
N PRO A 101 -5.81 1.98 -2.65
CA PRO A 101 -6.47 1.53 -3.89
C PRO A 101 -5.73 1.98 -5.16
N GLU A 102 -5.14 3.19 -5.16
CA GLU A 102 -4.36 3.72 -6.26
C GLU A 102 -3.10 2.86 -6.51
N THR A 103 -2.44 2.39 -5.44
CA THR A 103 -1.30 1.47 -5.55
C THR A 103 -1.74 0.11 -6.11
N GLU A 104 -2.91 -0.39 -5.72
CA GLU A 104 -3.48 -1.63 -6.27
C GLU A 104 -3.75 -1.51 -7.77
N GLU A 105 -4.23 -0.34 -8.21
CA GLU A 105 -4.46 -0.04 -9.63
C GLU A 105 -3.15 -0.07 -10.44
N ILE A 106 -2.07 0.49 -9.88
CA ILE A 106 -0.73 0.46 -10.50
C ILE A 106 -0.23 -0.98 -10.67
N VAL A 107 -0.41 -1.82 -9.66
CA VAL A 107 -0.03 -3.25 -9.73
C VAL A 107 -0.86 -3.98 -10.79
N ASN A 108 -2.17 -3.78 -10.82
CA ASN A 108 -3.06 -4.39 -11.82
C ASN A 108 -2.70 -3.92 -13.23
N TRP A 109 -2.46 -2.62 -13.42
CA TRP A 109 -1.98 -2.08 -14.69
C TRP A 109 -0.67 -2.75 -15.14
N THR A 110 0.27 -2.92 -14.19
CA THR A 110 1.55 -3.56 -14.45
C THR A 110 1.37 -5.00 -14.92
N ILE A 111 0.47 -5.76 -14.30
CA ILE A 111 0.15 -7.13 -14.67
C ILE A 111 -0.46 -7.19 -16.09
N ASP A 112 -1.42 -6.32 -16.38
CA ASP A 112 -2.17 -6.34 -17.64
C ASP A 112 -1.32 -5.89 -18.85
N HIS A 113 -0.39 -4.95 -18.65
CA HIS A 113 0.40 -4.36 -19.74
C HIS A 113 1.78 -5.00 -19.95
N ASN A 114 2.13 -5.99 -19.14
CA ASN A 114 3.42 -6.67 -19.22
C ASN A 114 3.37 -8.07 -19.81
N SER A 115 2.51 -8.31 -20.78
CA SER A 115 2.53 -9.55 -21.58
C SER A 115 3.89 -9.81 -22.25
N LYS A 116 4.70 -8.78 -22.48
CA LYS A 116 6.08 -8.92 -22.98
C LYS A 116 7.06 -9.47 -21.94
N LEU A 117 6.81 -9.27 -20.63
CA LEU A 117 7.60 -9.89 -19.56
C LEU A 117 7.36 -11.41 -19.46
N ASN A 118 6.22 -11.89 -20.00
CA ASN A 118 5.88 -13.31 -20.04
C ASN A 118 6.49 -14.07 -21.24
N ASN A 119 7.10 -13.37 -22.19
CA ASN A 119 7.69 -13.99 -23.37
C ASN A 119 9.15 -14.19 -23.12
N HIS A 120 9.59 -15.22 -22.40
CA HIS A 120 10.94 -15.46 -22.57
C HIS A 120 11.65 -16.57 -21.84
N ASN A 121 12.68 -17.00 -22.45
CA ASN A 121 13.77 -17.85 -22.03
C ASN A 121 14.63 -17.30 -20.87
N SER A 122 14.30 -16.12 -20.31
CA SER A 122 14.96 -15.49 -19.15
C SER A 122 13.99 -15.36 -17.98
N GLN A 123 14.48 -15.63 -16.79
CA GLN A 123 13.72 -15.47 -15.55
C GLN A 123 13.36 -13.99 -15.34
N LEU A 124 12.07 -13.72 -15.05
CA LEU A 124 11.61 -12.39 -14.70
C LEU A 124 12.21 -11.94 -13.37
N THR A 125 12.83 -10.77 -13.36
CA THR A 125 13.45 -10.18 -12.16
C THR A 125 12.75 -8.86 -11.81
N ILE A 126 12.26 -8.74 -10.57
CA ILE A 126 11.45 -7.61 -10.10
C ILE A 126 12.13 -6.96 -8.90
N LEU A 127 12.17 -5.64 -8.88
CA LEU A 127 12.66 -4.84 -7.77
C LEU A 127 11.55 -3.89 -7.29
N ASP A 128 11.05 -4.13 -6.07
CA ASP A 128 10.11 -3.25 -5.37
C ASP A 128 10.89 -2.37 -4.39
N LEU A 129 10.96 -1.07 -4.67
CA LEU A 129 11.65 -0.07 -3.86
C LEU A 129 10.66 0.63 -2.93
N CYS A 130 11.05 0.87 -1.68
CA CYS A 130 10.20 1.40 -0.62
C CYS A 130 9.00 0.48 -0.33
N THR A 131 9.29 -0.81 -0.19
CA THR A 131 8.27 -1.89 -0.18
C THR A 131 7.25 -1.80 0.96
N GLY A 132 7.56 -1.12 2.07
CA GLY A 132 6.67 -0.97 3.22
C GLY A 132 6.16 -2.31 3.77
N SER A 133 4.86 -2.56 3.66
CA SER A 133 4.22 -3.83 4.07
C SER A 133 4.53 -5.02 3.15
N GLY A 134 5.21 -4.79 2.02
CA GLY A 134 5.49 -5.80 1.00
C GLY A 134 4.34 -6.03 0.03
N CYS A 135 3.29 -5.24 0.05
CA CYS A 135 2.05 -5.49 -0.70
C CYS A 135 2.28 -5.61 -2.21
N ILE A 136 3.10 -4.72 -2.80
CA ILE A 136 3.44 -4.74 -4.23
C ILE A 136 4.24 -6.00 -4.57
N ALA A 137 5.36 -6.23 -3.86
CA ALA A 137 6.23 -7.39 -4.08
C ALA A 137 5.46 -8.71 -3.95
N ILE A 138 4.58 -8.83 -2.94
CA ILE A 138 3.77 -10.03 -2.68
C ILE A 138 2.75 -10.26 -3.80
N ALA A 139 2.04 -9.22 -4.23
CA ALA A 139 1.07 -9.32 -5.32
C ALA A 139 1.73 -9.78 -6.63
N LEU A 140 2.90 -9.22 -6.95
CA LEU A 140 3.66 -9.58 -8.14
C LEU A 140 4.27 -10.98 -8.05
N ALA A 141 4.81 -11.37 -6.89
CA ALA A 141 5.32 -12.74 -6.67
C ALA A 141 4.21 -13.80 -6.76
N LYS A 142 2.99 -13.45 -6.35
CA LYS A 142 1.84 -14.35 -6.48
C LYS A 142 1.37 -14.48 -7.92
N GLN A 143 1.42 -13.39 -8.69
CA GLN A 143 1.07 -13.35 -10.11
C GLN A 143 2.09 -14.09 -10.97
N TRP A 144 3.37 -13.97 -10.64
CA TRP A 144 4.50 -14.59 -11.35
C TRP A 144 5.33 -15.46 -10.42
N PRO A 145 4.92 -16.71 -10.14
CA PRO A 145 5.56 -17.58 -9.14
C PRO A 145 7.02 -17.92 -9.44
N ASP A 146 7.42 -17.88 -10.72
CA ASP A 146 8.78 -18.15 -11.19
C ASP A 146 9.68 -16.89 -11.20
N ALA A 147 9.13 -15.72 -10.87
CA ALA A 147 9.90 -14.48 -10.84
C ALA A 147 10.85 -14.43 -9.64
N GLU A 148 12.04 -13.87 -9.86
CA GLU A 148 12.92 -13.46 -8.77
C GLU A 148 12.52 -12.07 -8.29
N VAL A 149 11.90 -11.97 -7.10
CA VAL A 149 11.41 -10.71 -6.54
C VAL A 149 12.32 -10.24 -5.41
N TRP A 150 12.75 -8.99 -5.52
CA TRP A 150 13.49 -8.26 -4.49
C TRP A 150 12.61 -7.14 -3.94
N ALA A 151 12.59 -6.98 -2.62
CA ALA A 151 11.86 -5.95 -1.91
C ALA A 151 12.79 -5.19 -0.98
N VAL A 152 12.82 -3.87 -1.13
CA VAL A 152 13.80 -3.00 -0.47
C VAL A 152 13.08 -1.96 0.37
N ASP A 153 13.55 -1.77 1.59
CA ASP A 153 13.11 -0.70 2.49
C ASP A 153 14.23 -0.28 3.44
N ILE A 154 14.21 0.96 3.88
CA ILE A 154 15.11 1.47 4.91
C ILE A 154 14.71 0.99 6.30
N SER A 155 13.40 0.78 6.52
CA SER A 155 12.81 0.42 7.81
C SER A 155 12.92 -1.08 8.08
N LYS A 156 13.75 -1.44 9.06
CA LYS A 156 13.80 -2.83 9.57
C LYS A 156 12.45 -3.33 10.09
N LYS A 157 11.64 -2.42 10.64
CA LYS A 157 10.31 -2.76 11.16
C LYS A 157 9.33 -3.05 10.04
N ALA A 158 9.31 -2.22 8.99
CA ALA A 158 8.51 -2.47 7.79
C ALA A 158 8.87 -3.82 7.13
N LEU A 159 10.17 -4.10 6.97
CA LEU A 159 10.64 -5.38 6.45
C LEU A 159 10.25 -6.58 7.33
N ALA A 160 10.12 -6.40 8.63
CA ALA A 160 9.64 -7.47 9.51
C ALA A 160 8.15 -7.78 9.24
N VAL A 161 7.32 -6.76 8.99
CA VAL A 161 5.92 -6.91 8.56
C VAL A 161 5.86 -7.55 7.17
N ALA A 162 6.64 -7.04 6.20
CA ALA A 162 6.67 -7.56 4.83
C ALA A 162 7.07 -9.06 4.78
N LYS A 163 8.03 -9.49 5.60
CA LYS A 163 8.42 -10.91 5.71
C LYS A 163 7.30 -11.79 6.25
N LYS A 164 6.56 -11.33 7.26
CA LYS A 164 5.37 -12.04 7.77
C LYS A 164 4.30 -12.15 6.69
N ASN A 165 4.06 -11.07 5.96
CA ASN A 165 3.10 -11.02 4.87
C ASN A 165 3.47 -11.97 3.73
N ALA A 166 4.74 -12.03 3.33
CA ALA A 166 5.21 -12.96 2.31
C ALA A 166 4.98 -14.41 2.73
N ALA A 167 5.33 -14.75 3.97
CA ALA A 167 5.10 -16.09 4.52
C ALA A 167 3.60 -16.44 4.57
N ALA A 168 2.74 -15.52 5.02
CA ALA A 168 1.29 -15.71 5.09
C ALA A 168 0.62 -15.89 3.72
N ASN A 169 1.20 -15.31 2.66
CA ASN A 169 0.73 -15.42 1.28
C ASN A 169 1.46 -16.54 0.48
N ASN A 170 2.36 -17.31 1.12
CA ASN A 170 3.13 -18.40 0.52
C ASN A 170 3.95 -17.99 -0.70
N VAL A 171 4.61 -16.83 -0.64
CA VAL A 171 5.50 -16.34 -1.70
C VAL A 171 6.93 -16.19 -1.18
N SER A 172 7.91 -16.36 -2.10
CA SER A 172 9.33 -16.19 -1.81
C SER A 172 9.80 -14.83 -2.32
N ILE A 173 10.37 -14.01 -1.45
CA ILE A 173 10.86 -12.67 -1.77
C ILE A 173 12.21 -12.45 -1.10
N ASN A 174 13.16 -11.87 -1.83
CA ASN A 174 14.46 -11.45 -1.32
C ASN A 174 14.34 -10.06 -0.68
N PHE A 175 14.47 -9.98 0.64
CA PHE A 175 14.35 -8.71 1.37
C PHE A 175 15.72 -8.11 1.65
N LEU A 176 15.90 -6.83 1.28
CA LEU A 176 17.11 -6.06 1.51
C LEU A 176 16.80 -4.80 2.32
N GLN A 177 17.45 -4.64 3.48
CA GLN A 177 17.40 -3.38 4.21
C GLN A 177 18.49 -2.45 3.69
N THR A 178 18.10 -1.35 3.06
CA THR A 178 19.03 -0.32 2.59
C THR A 178 18.33 1.02 2.38
N ASP A 179 19.11 2.10 2.47
CA ASP A 179 18.67 3.44 2.12
C ASP A 179 18.92 3.67 0.62
N ILE A 180 17.85 3.86 -0.15
CA ILE A 180 17.96 4.05 -1.60
C ILE A 180 18.59 5.38 -2.01
N ILE A 181 18.65 6.35 -1.09
CA ILE A 181 19.20 7.68 -1.34
C ILE A 181 20.72 7.69 -1.14
N HIS A 182 21.21 7.03 -0.09
CA HIS A 182 22.61 7.17 0.35
C HIS A 182 23.47 5.93 0.17
N SER A 183 22.89 4.77 -0.15
CA SER A 183 23.62 3.51 -0.20
C SER A 183 23.89 3.05 -1.62
N PRO A 184 25.10 2.59 -1.93
CA PRO A 184 25.35 1.94 -3.21
C PRO A 184 24.60 0.60 -3.27
N PHE A 185 23.84 0.38 -4.33
CA PHE A 185 23.12 -0.88 -4.61
C PHE A 185 24.03 -2.02 -5.09
N SER A 186 25.29 -2.02 -4.69
CA SER A 186 26.33 -2.96 -5.15
C SER A 186 26.05 -4.43 -4.83
N VAL A 187 25.07 -4.70 -3.98
CA VAL A 187 24.66 -6.07 -3.60
C VAL A 187 23.77 -6.73 -4.67
N LEU A 188 23.05 -5.92 -5.45
CA LEU A 188 22.17 -6.40 -6.51
C LEU A 188 22.99 -6.66 -7.79
N ARG A 189 23.02 -7.90 -8.23
CA ARG A 189 23.90 -8.35 -9.34
C ARG A 189 23.20 -8.45 -10.69
N SER A 190 21.88 -8.49 -10.73
CA SER A 190 21.13 -8.76 -11.97
C SER A 190 20.48 -7.49 -12.49
N PRO A 191 20.41 -7.30 -13.81
CA PRO A 191 19.48 -6.31 -14.35
C PRO A 191 18.05 -6.74 -14.05
N PHE A 192 17.20 -5.77 -13.67
CA PHE A 192 15.79 -6.02 -13.37
C PHE A 192 14.93 -5.80 -14.62
N SER A 193 14.02 -6.73 -14.86
CA SER A 193 13.00 -6.59 -15.91
C SER A 193 11.94 -5.57 -15.52
N LEU A 194 11.69 -5.40 -14.21
CA LEU A 194 10.74 -4.46 -13.66
C LEU A 194 11.31 -3.82 -12.39
N ILE A 195 11.32 -2.48 -12.37
CA ILE A 195 11.51 -1.68 -11.15
C ILE A 195 10.17 -1.01 -10.84
N ILE A 196 9.62 -1.26 -9.66
CA ILE A 196 8.34 -0.70 -9.24
C ILE A 196 8.49 -0.05 -7.87
N SER A 197 7.75 1.04 -7.62
CA SER A 197 7.80 1.71 -6.32
C SER A 197 6.57 2.57 -6.07
N ASN A 198 6.12 2.58 -4.82
CA ASN A 198 5.34 3.66 -4.24
C ASN A 198 6.24 4.37 -3.20
N PRO A 199 7.11 5.31 -3.61
CA PRO A 199 8.02 5.98 -2.70
C PRO A 199 7.32 7.10 -1.93
N PRO A 200 7.90 7.63 -0.85
CA PRO A 200 7.43 8.87 -0.24
C PRO A 200 7.44 10.02 -1.26
N TYR A 201 6.31 10.74 -1.36
CA TYR A 201 6.16 11.83 -2.33
C TYR A 201 5.30 13.00 -1.84
N VAL A 202 4.71 12.92 -0.64
CA VAL A 202 3.90 14.00 -0.09
C VAL A 202 4.81 15.13 0.40
N MET A 203 4.63 16.34 -0.12
CA MET A 203 5.43 17.49 0.32
C MET A 203 5.01 17.93 1.73
N ASP A 204 5.95 18.44 2.54
CA ASP A 204 5.65 18.91 3.89
C ASP A 204 4.53 19.95 3.94
N LYS A 205 4.43 20.83 2.94
CA LYS A 205 3.33 21.82 2.82
C LYS A 205 1.95 21.21 2.62
N GLU A 206 1.85 19.97 2.13
CA GLU A 206 0.58 19.28 1.91
C GLU A 206 0.03 18.66 3.20
N ARG A 207 0.85 18.55 4.25
CA ARG A 207 0.50 17.99 5.56
C ARG A 207 -0.78 18.56 6.15
N ALA A 208 -0.97 19.87 6.06
CA ALA A 208 -2.13 20.54 6.63
C ALA A 208 -3.48 20.14 6.01
N ALA A 209 -3.47 19.57 4.81
CA ALA A 209 -4.68 19.08 4.11
C ALA A 209 -4.97 17.59 4.35
N MET A 210 -4.08 16.90 5.06
CA MET A 210 -4.22 15.46 5.30
C MET A 210 -5.12 15.17 6.50
N GLN A 211 -5.75 14.01 6.50
CA GLN A 211 -6.63 13.55 7.57
C GLN A 211 -5.83 13.02 8.77
N HIS A 212 -6.38 13.14 9.97
CA HIS A 212 -5.79 12.68 11.23
C HIS A 212 -5.47 11.19 11.26
N ASN A 213 -6.30 10.35 10.63
CA ASN A 213 -6.06 8.91 10.54
C ASN A 213 -4.76 8.55 9.81
N VAL A 214 -4.25 9.43 8.94
CA VAL A 214 -2.96 9.26 8.27
C VAL A 214 -1.84 9.90 9.09
N LEU A 215 -2.01 11.18 9.48
CA LEU A 215 -0.97 11.96 10.14
C LEU A 215 -0.53 11.40 11.48
N ASP A 216 -1.48 10.87 12.25
CA ASP A 216 -1.24 10.49 13.65
C ASP A 216 -0.89 9.00 13.78
N TRP A 217 -1.14 8.18 12.75
CA TRP A 217 -1.07 6.73 12.86
C TRP A 217 -0.16 6.04 11.84
N GLU A 218 0.16 6.67 10.72
CA GLU A 218 1.04 6.08 9.72
C GLU A 218 2.45 6.65 9.78
N PRO A 219 3.49 5.88 9.40
CA PRO A 219 4.88 6.31 9.59
C PRO A 219 5.20 7.52 8.69
N GLN A 220 5.62 8.62 9.29
CA GLN A 220 5.91 9.88 8.62
C GLN A 220 6.96 9.74 7.50
N GLN A 221 7.96 8.87 7.72
CA GLN A 221 9.02 8.63 6.73
C GLN A 221 8.52 7.88 5.48
N ALA A 222 7.36 7.22 5.53
CA ALA A 222 6.74 6.57 4.37
C ALA A 222 5.89 7.54 3.54
N LEU A 223 5.67 8.77 4.02
CA LEU A 223 4.79 9.75 3.41
C LEU A 223 5.55 10.95 2.86
N PHE A 224 6.43 11.57 3.66
CA PHE A 224 6.87 12.94 3.43
C PHE A 224 8.24 13.07 2.78
N VAL A 225 8.32 14.10 1.93
CA VAL A 225 9.55 14.63 1.34
C VAL A 225 9.66 16.12 1.66
N PRO A 226 10.90 16.66 1.76
CA PRO A 226 11.11 18.10 1.97
C PRO A 226 10.53 18.91 0.81
N ASP A 227 9.90 20.05 1.10
CA ASP A 227 9.44 21.00 0.07
C ASP A 227 10.57 21.51 -0.83
N SER A 228 11.79 21.53 -0.31
CA SER A 228 13.00 21.97 -1.05
C SER A 228 13.49 20.94 -2.07
N ASP A 229 13.11 19.66 -1.93
CA ASP A 229 13.48 18.58 -2.86
C ASP A 229 12.35 17.53 -2.98
N PRO A 230 11.26 17.86 -3.63
CA PRO A 230 10.10 16.97 -3.74
C PRO A 230 10.34 15.76 -4.67
N LEU A 231 11.41 15.77 -5.47
CA LEU A 231 11.79 14.69 -6.37
C LEU A 231 12.89 13.78 -5.80
N LEU A 232 13.23 13.91 -4.53
CA LEU A 232 14.35 13.22 -3.86
C LEU A 232 14.37 11.72 -4.15
N PHE A 233 13.25 11.03 -3.89
CA PHE A 233 13.17 9.58 -4.09
C PHE A 233 13.13 9.19 -5.58
N TYR A 234 12.46 9.97 -6.42
CA TYR A 234 12.41 9.72 -7.86
C TYR A 234 13.80 9.81 -8.49
N ARG A 235 14.64 10.75 -8.04
CA ARG A 235 16.03 10.87 -8.49
C ARG A 235 16.86 9.65 -8.08
N ALA A 236 16.73 9.21 -6.83
CA ALA A 236 17.40 8.00 -6.36
C ALA A 236 16.96 6.75 -7.16
N ILE A 237 15.67 6.64 -7.49
CA ILE A 237 15.15 5.56 -8.31
C ILE A 237 15.68 5.62 -9.74
N ALA A 238 15.77 6.82 -10.35
CA ALA A 238 16.35 7.00 -11.68
C ALA A 238 17.83 6.57 -11.72
N ASP A 239 18.63 6.98 -10.71
CA ASP A 239 20.04 6.58 -10.56
C ASP A 239 20.21 5.06 -10.39
N ILE A 240 19.27 4.40 -9.73
CA ILE A 240 19.24 2.93 -9.58
C ILE A 240 18.87 2.28 -10.91
N ALA A 241 17.87 2.82 -11.60
CA ALA A 241 17.42 2.30 -12.87
C ALA A 241 18.49 2.38 -13.97
N ASP A 242 19.26 3.48 -14.03
CA ASP A 242 20.40 3.63 -14.95
C ASP A 242 21.40 2.47 -14.85
N LYS A 243 21.54 1.87 -13.66
CA LYS A 243 22.56 0.85 -13.38
C LYS A 243 22.00 -0.56 -13.39
N HIS A 244 20.71 -0.71 -13.08
CA HIS A 244 20.12 -2.00 -12.73
C HIS A 244 18.90 -2.37 -13.56
N LEU A 245 18.35 -1.49 -14.39
CA LEU A 245 17.25 -1.83 -15.29
C LEU A 245 17.77 -2.60 -16.50
N ALA A 246 17.14 -3.69 -16.88
CA ALA A 246 17.41 -4.40 -18.12
C ALA A 246 17.13 -3.48 -19.33
N HIS A 247 17.80 -3.73 -20.46
CA HIS A 247 17.64 -2.90 -21.66
C HIS A 247 16.16 -2.84 -22.15
N ASP A 248 15.45 -3.95 -22.04
CA ASP A 248 14.04 -4.09 -22.35
C ASP A 248 13.12 -3.97 -21.10
N GLY A 249 13.69 -3.57 -19.97
CA GLY A 249 13.00 -3.42 -18.69
C GLY A 249 12.08 -2.21 -18.64
N MET A 250 11.26 -2.19 -17.60
CA MET A 250 10.32 -1.10 -17.34
C MET A 250 10.38 -0.63 -15.90
N ILE A 251 10.19 0.67 -15.73
CA ILE A 251 9.96 1.33 -14.44
C ILE A 251 8.47 1.66 -14.32
N VAL A 252 7.88 1.42 -13.15
CA VAL A 252 6.50 1.80 -12.82
C VAL A 252 6.48 2.46 -11.45
N LEU A 253 6.02 3.70 -11.39
CA LEU A 253 6.05 4.49 -10.15
C LEU A 253 4.68 5.06 -9.83
N GLU A 254 4.32 5.02 -8.55
CA GLU A 254 3.32 5.94 -8.02
C GLU A 254 3.93 7.32 -7.86
N ILE A 255 3.17 8.36 -8.26
CA ILE A 255 3.68 9.74 -8.25
C ILE A 255 2.70 10.72 -7.60
N ASN A 256 3.25 11.83 -7.09
CA ASN A 256 2.44 12.98 -6.69
C ASN A 256 1.76 13.59 -7.93
N GLU A 257 0.43 13.75 -7.87
CA GLU A 257 -0.36 14.27 -9.00
C GLU A 257 0.09 15.65 -9.47
N SER A 258 0.62 16.48 -8.56
CA SER A 258 1.08 17.83 -8.87
C SER A 258 2.48 17.90 -9.50
N LEU A 259 3.24 16.79 -9.48
CA LEU A 259 4.63 16.71 -9.92
C LEU A 259 4.84 15.73 -11.09
N GLY A 260 3.78 15.35 -11.79
CA GLY A 260 3.85 14.37 -12.87
C GLY A 260 4.82 14.77 -13.98
N HIS A 261 4.73 16.03 -14.46
CA HIS A 261 5.61 16.52 -15.52
C HIS A 261 7.08 16.65 -15.08
N GLU A 262 7.32 17.15 -13.88
CA GLU A 262 8.67 17.29 -13.31
C GLU A 262 9.32 15.92 -13.11
N THR A 263 8.52 14.93 -12.65
CA THR A 263 8.99 13.56 -12.51
C THR A 263 9.31 12.94 -13.88
N ALA A 264 8.46 13.15 -14.89
CA ALA A 264 8.71 12.67 -16.25
C ALA A 264 10.00 13.28 -16.83
N GLN A 265 10.19 14.60 -16.73
CA GLN A 265 11.39 15.30 -17.19
C GLN A 265 12.66 14.79 -16.50
N LEU A 266 12.58 14.46 -15.20
CA LEU A 266 13.70 13.85 -14.48
C LEU A 266 14.12 12.53 -15.14
N PHE A 267 13.19 11.60 -15.37
CA PHE A 267 13.50 10.32 -16.03
C PHE A 267 13.94 10.49 -17.49
N GLU A 268 13.38 11.44 -18.22
CA GLU A 268 13.80 11.78 -19.59
C GLU A 268 15.25 12.29 -19.64
N SER A 269 15.67 13.04 -18.62
CA SER A 269 17.06 13.51 -18.49
C SER A 269 18.06 12.38 -18.22
N HIS A 270 17.60 11.26 -17.66
CA HIS A 270 18.33 10.00 -17.49
C HIS A 270 18.26 9.09 -18.73
N GLY A 271 17.69 9.56 -19.85
CA GLY A 271 17.67 8.79 -21.10
C GLY A 271 16.49 7.83 -21.24
N PHE A 272 15.47 7.92 -20.36
CA PHE A 272 14.26 7.12 -20.47
C PHE A 272 13.20 7.80 -21.36
N GLU A 273 12.35 7.01 -21.98
CA GLU A 273 11.07 7.44 -22.54
C GLU A 273 10.00 7.25 -21.48
N THR A 274 9.16 8.26 -21.24
CA THR A 274 8.19 8.26 -20.15
C THR A 274 6.74 8.33 -20.67
N ALA A 275 5.80 7.78 -19.89
CA ALA A 275 4.36 8.00 -20.07
C ALA A 275 3.69 8.20 -18.71
N LEU A 276 2.76 9.16 -18.66
CA LEU A 276 1.94 9.46 -17.49
C LEU A 276 0.57 8.81 -17.64
N HIS A 277 0.06 8.22 -16.56
CA HIS A 277 -1.23 7.55 -16.53
C HIS A 277 -2.09 8.11 -15.40
N SER A 278 -3.39 8.20 -15.65
CA SER A 278 -4.37 8.64 -14.67
C SER A 278 -4.98 7.46 -13.94
N ASP A 279 -5.30 7.65 -12.65
CA ASP A 279 -6.09 6.73 -11.84
C ASP A 279 -7.57 6.75 -12.24
N PHE A 280 -8.39 5.88 -11.60
CA PHE A 280 -9.83 5.79 -11.82
C PHE A 280 -10.61 7.10 -11.51
N ARG A 281 -9.98 8.05 -10.80
CA ARG A 281 -10.53 9.39 -10.51
C ARG A 281 -10.07 10.44 -11.52
N GLY A 282 -9.27 10.06 -12.51
CA GLY A 282 -8.71 10.96 -13.53
C GLY A 282 -7.52 11.79 -13.06
N LYS A 283 -6.90 11.44 -11.92
CA LYS A 283 -5.70 12.12 -11.41
C LYS A 283 -4.45 11.42 -11.91
N THR A 284 -3.44 12.18 -12.32
CA THR A 284 -2.15 11.62 -12.71
C THR A 284 -1.45 10.99 -11.51
N ARG A 285 -1.38 9.64 -11.49
CA ARG A 285 -0.88 8.88 -10.34
C ARG A 285 0.22 7.89 -10.67
N MET A 286 0.43 7.58 -11.94
CA MET A 286 1.43 6.62 -12.33
C MET A 286 2.32 7.19 -13.42
N LEU A 287 3.61 6.91 -13.30
CA LEU A 287 4.60 7.11 -14.34
C LEU A 287 5.17 5.76 -14.76
N THR A 288 5.25 5.54 -16.07
CA THR A 288 6.02 4.43 -16.63
C THR A 288 7.22 4.98 -17.40
N ALA A 289 8.38 4.28 -17.32
CA ALA A 289 9.56 4.66 -18.06
C ALA A 289 10.29 3.42 -18.62
N ARG A 290 10.95 3.58 -19.78
CA ARG A 290 11.77 2.57 -20.46
C ARG A 290 12.97 3.21 -21.08
N HIS A 291 14.04 2.45 -21.35
CA HIS A 291 15.15 2.96 -22.14
C HIS A 291 14.67 3.42 -23.53
N LYS A 292 15.15 4.55 -23.99
CA LYS A 292 14.93 5.01 -25.39
C LYS A 292 15.51 3.98 -26.34
N GLN A 293 14.72 3.58 -27.34
CA GLN A 293 15.16 2.67 -28.40
C GLN A 293 16.08 3.37 -29.39
#